data_7781ddd5c9c30fdfc31e5d442816f0ac
#
_entry.id   7781ddd5c9c30fdfc31e5d442816f0ac
#
_cell.length_a   1.000
_cell.length_b   1.000
_cell.length_c   1.000
_cell.angle_alpha   90.00
_cell.angle_beta   90.00
_cell.angle_gamma   90.00
#
_symmetry.space_group_name_H-M   'P 1'
#
loop_
_entity.id
_entity.type
_entity.pdbx_description
1 polymer ?
#
loop_
_entity_poly.entity_id
_entity_poly.type
_entity_poly.pdbx_seq_one_letter_code
_entity_poly.pdbx_strand_id
1 'polypeptide(L)'
;MRRAFVAAATVAAVCLWGAPLRAQERQLNVLCSVQADWCNLIQVTFPRVSGIKVHIIQRSTGEALAQINAERANPKTDVWFGGTGDPHLAAAQQDLTQPYVSPSLNQLHPWAQRQHAQSQARSVGLYLGPLGIFYNTEVLAKRKLPAPRSWEDLLRPEYKGEIQMANPASSGAAYTALATLIQVMGEDKAWDYLARLHRNMSSYPRSGEAPVKAVSRGEAALAIGFVALAPGEKAQGFPIEAITPSEGTGAEIGAMSIVKGAPHPDAARVFYEWALTPQAQQFAFAARGFQVPSNRSTPTDPRVPDVRKIKLIQYDYAHYGQASERRRIIKTWEDRIRGLPQ
;
A
#
# COMPACT_ATOMS: atom_id res chain seq x y z
N MET A 1 -8.20 -7.38 -98.32
CA MET A 1 -8.76 -6.56 -97.19
C MET A 1 -8.55 -7.31 -95.87
N ARG A 2 -7.48 -6.98 -95.15
CA ARG A 2 -7.23 -7.55 -93.80
C ARG A 2 -7.28 -6.43 -92.80
N ARG A 3 -8.24 -6.48 -91.88
CA ARG A 3 -8.37 -5.55 -90.79
C ARG A 3 -7.60 -6.05 -89.59
N ALA A 4 -6.59 -5.27 -89.17
CA ALA A 4 -5.81 -5.53 -87.96
C ALA A 4 -6.62 -4.93 -86.72
N PHE A 5 -6.85 -5.77 -85.73
CA PHE A 5 -7.37 -5.34 -84.39
C PHE A 5 -6.15 -5.06 -83.50
N VAL A 6 -6.05 -3.82 -83.04
CA VAL A 6 -5.12 -3.42 -81.97
C VAL A 6 -5.83 -3.56 -80.62
N ALA A 7 -5.38 -4.47 -79.79
CA ALA A 7 -5.85 -4.62 -78.40
C ALA A 7 -5.04 -3.70 -77.53
N ALA A 8 -5.69 -2.70 -76.91
CA ALA A 8 -5.11 -1.83 -75.88
C ALA A 8 -5.20 -2.52 -74.52
N ALA A 9 -4.07 -2.89 -73.94
CA ALA A 9 -3.97 -3.41 -72.57
C ALA A 9 -3.91 -2.25 -71.58
N THR A 10 -4.96 -2.05 -70.79
CA THR A 10 -5.00 -1.08 -69.68
C THR A 10 -4.39 -1.69 -68.45
N VAL A 11 -3.20 -1.23 -68.03
CA VAL A 11 -2.56 -1.60 -66.74
C VAL A 11 -3.17 -0.77 -65.63
N ALA A 12 -4.01 -1.38 -64.80
CA ALA A 12 -4.54 -0.77 -63.58
C ALA A 12 -3.46 -0.82 -62.49
N ALA A 13 -2.84 0.33 -62.16
CA ALA A 13 -1.94 0.48 -61.04
C ALA A 13 -2.78 0.49 -59.74
N VAL A 14 -2.75 -0.60 -58.98
CA VAL A 14 -3.33 -0.69 -57.65
C VAL A 14 -2.39 0.01 -56.66
N CYS A 15 -2.67 1.27 -56.35
CA CYS A 15 -2.03 1.98 -55.21
C CYS A 15 -2.52 1.38 -53.90
N LEU A 16 -1.74 0.46 -53.32
CA LEU A 16 -1.88 0.02 -51.94
C LEU A 16 -1.51 1.20 -51.03
N TRP A 17 -2.48 1.97 -50.65
CA TRP A 17 -2.36 2.92 -49.58
C TRP A 17 -2.20 2.10 -48.27
N GLY A 18 -0.95 1.92 -47.84
CA GLY A 18 -0.64 1.42 -46.49
C GLY A 18 -1.22 2.39 -45.48
N ALA A 19 -2.36 2.04 -44.88
CA ALA A 19 -2.84 2.76 -43.72
C ALA A 19 -1.72 2.75 -42.69
N PRO A 20 -1.32 3.91 -42.11
CA PRO A 20 -0.34 3.89 -41.07
C PRO A 20 -0.92 3.04 -39.92
N LEU A 21 -0.23 1.94 -39.59
CA LEU A 21 -0.47 1.24 -38.33
C LEU A 21 -0.25 2.29 -37.22
N ARG A 22 -1.35 2.89 -36.75
CA ARG A 22 -1.30 3.64 -35.50
C ARG A 22 -0.84 2.64 -34.46
N ALA A 23 0.41 2.76 -34.03
CA ALA A 23 0.87 2.07 -32.83
C ALA A 23 -0.15 2.35 -31.74
N GLN A 24 -0.88 1.33 -31.32
CA GLN A 24 -1.88 1.46 -30.24
C GLN A 24 -1.11 2.02 -29.04
N GLU A 25 -1.52 3.21 -28.58
CA GLU A 25 -0.86 3.90 -27.47
C GLU A 25 -0.86 2.96 -26.26
N ARG A 26 0.34 2.50 -25.86
CA ARG A 26 0.47 1.56 -24.74
C ARG A 26 0.06 2.29 -23.46
N GLN A 27 -0.90 1.74 -22.75
CA GLN A 27 -1.43 2.33 -21.53
C GLN A 27 -1.46 1.32 -20.38
N LEU A 28 -1.56 1.83 -19.14
CA LEU A 28 -1.58 1.05 -17.92
C LEU A 28 -2.49 1.72 -16.90
N ASN A 29 -3.37 0.96 -16.28
CA ASN A 29 -4.26 1.40 -15.19
C ASN A 29 -3.76 0.86 -13.86
N VAL A 30 -3.41 1.76 -12.94
CA VAL A 30 -2.82 1.41 -11.63
C VAL A 30 -3.74 1.86 -10.51
N LEU A 31 -4.14 0.93 -9.64
CA LEU A 31 -4.62 1.26 -8.30
C LEU A 31 -3.40 1.46 -7.39
N CYS A 32 -3.23 2.68 -6.88
CA CYS A 32 -2.09 3.08 -6.08
C CYS A 32 -2.51 3.24 -4.61
N SER A 33 -1.90 2.46 -3.72
CA SER A 33 -2.23 2.42 -2.29
C SER A 33 -1.05 2.88 -1.41
N VAL A 34 -0.23 3.79 -1.93
CA VAL A 34 0.82 4.50 -1.20
C VAL A 34 0.52 5.99 -1.12
N GLN A 35 1.45 6.78 -0.56
CA GLN A 35 1.33 8.23 -0.45
C GLN A 35 1.04 8.89 -1.82
N ALA A 36 0.20 9.93 -1.81
CA ALA A 36 -0.20 10.62 -3.03
C ALA A 36 1.01 11.13 -3.82
N ASP A 37 2.01 11.68 -3.14
CA ASP A 37 3.24 12.18 -3.77
C ASP A 37 4.00 11.06 -4.51
N TRP A 38 4.02 9.84 -3.94
CA TRP A 38 4.64 8.69 -4.60
C TRP A 38 3.83 8.23 -5.82
N CYS A 39 2.50 8.15 -5.71
CA CYS A 39 1.62 7.84 -6.85
C CYS A 39 1.81 8.86 -7.99
N ASN A 40 1.84 10.17 -7.66
CA ASN A 40 2.06 11.25 -8.62
C ASN A 40 3.44 11.15 -9.30
N LEU A 41 4.48 10.82 -8.52
CA LEU A 41 5.83 10.68 -9.06
C LEU A 41 5.92 9.50 -10.04
N ILE A 42 5.27 8.38 -9.74
CA ILE A 42 5.15 7.24 -10.67
C ILE A 42 4.45 7.66 -11.95
N GLN A 43 3.34 8.40 -11.85
CA GLN A 43 2.55 8.86 -13.00
C GLN A 43 3.35 9.73 -13.97
N VAL A 44 4.37 10.45 -13.45
CA VAL A 44 5.24 11.33 -14.26
C VAL A 44 6.48 10.60 -14.77
N THR A 45 7.07 9.72 -13.95
CA THR A 45 8.38 9.13 -14.24
C THR A 45 8.30 7.88 -15.08
N PHE A 46 7.36 6.97 -14.81
CA PHE A 46 7.24 5.71 -15.55
C PHE A 46 7.00 5.90 -17.05
N PRO A 47 6.12 6.82 -17.52
CA PRO A 47 5.95 7.07 -18.95
C PRO A 47 7.23 7.54 -19.64
N ARG A 48 8.09 8.30 -18.95
CA ARG A 48 9.35 8.81 -19.50
C ARG A 48 10.38 7.71 -19.78
N VAL A 49 10.37 6.65 -18.96
CA VAL A 49 11.33 5.55 -19.09
C VAL A 49 10.79 4.37 -19.90
N SER A 50 9.46 4.20 -20.00
CA SER A 50 8.83 3.05 -20.65
C SER A 50 8.11 3.37 -21.95
N GLY A 51 7.75 4.63 -22.17
CA GLY A 51 6.85 5.03 -23.26
C GLY A 51 5.40 4.57 -23.06
N ILE A 52 5.03 4.10 -21.86
CA ILE A 52 3.69 3.61 -21.52
C ILE A 52 2.97 4.68 -20.72
N LYS A 53 1.81 5.15 -21.18
CA LYS A 53 0.95 6.09 -20.48
C LYS A 53 0.33 5.43 -19.24
N VAL A 54 0.38 6.09 -18.09
CA VAL A 54 -0.17 5.56 -16.84
C VAL A 54 -1.37 6.37 -16.37
N HIS A 55 -2.44 5.67 -16.03
CA HIS A 55 -3.59 6.20 -15.33
C HIS A 55 -3.59 5.67 -13.90
N ILE A 56 -3.49 6.57 -12.92
CA ILE A 56 -3.45 6.20 -11.51
C ILE A 56 -4.75 6.60 -10.82
N ILE A 57 -5.31 5.66 -10.08
CA ILE A 57 -6.40 5.89 -9.13
C ILE A 57 -5.87 5.58 -7.74
N GLN A 58 -5.87 6.55 -6.84
CA GLN A 58 -5.46 6.35 -5.45
C GLN A 58 -6.60 5.76 -4.64
N ARG A 59 -6.31 4.70 -3.88
CA ARG A 59 -7.23 4.04 -2.94
C ARG A 59 -6.46 3.55 -1.73
N SER A 60 -7.06 3.62 -0.55
CA SER A 60 -6.55 2.85 0.60
C SER A 60 -6.70 1.36 0.36
N THR A 61 -5.88 0.55 1.04
CA THR A 61 -5.68 -0.86 0.68
C THR A 61 -6.96 -1.69 0.73
N GLY A 62 -7.84 -1.44 1.73
CA GLY A 62 -9.13 -2.13 1.83
C GLY A 62 -10.11 -1.73 0.72
N GLU A 63 -10.08 -0.46 0.33
CA GLU A 63 -10.89 0.05 -0.79
C GLU A 63 -10.41 -0.51 -2.14
N ALA A 64 -9.09 -0.64 -2.32
CA ALA A 64 -8.51 -1.25 -3.52
C ALA A 64 -8.95 -2.72 -3.66
N LEU A 65 -8.88 -3.50 -2.57
CA LEU A 65 -9.36 -4.88 -2.56
C LEU A 65 -10.86 -4.96 -2.93
N ALA A 66 -11.68 -4.09 -2.33
CA ALA A 66 -13.12 -4.05 -2.63
C ALA A 66 -13.40 -3.69 -4.09
N GLN A 67 -12.67 -2.71 -4.65
CA GLN A 67 -12.80 -2.30 -6.05
C GLN A 67 -12.40 -3.44 -7.00
N ILE A 68 -11.24 -4.08 -6.80
CA ILE A 68 -10.78 -5.20 -7.63
C ILE A 68 -11.79 -6.35 -7.59
N ASN A 69 -12.35 -6.65 -6.41
CA ASN A 69 -13.38 -7.67 -6.30
C ASN A 69 -14.68 -7.30 -7.02
N ALA A 70 -15.10 -6.05 -6.97
CA ALA A 70 -16.29 -5.56 -7.70
C ALA A 70 -16.08 -5.60 -9.23
N GLU A 71 -14.85 -5.39 -9.68
CA GLU A 71 -14.47 -5.41 -11.10
C GLU A 71 -14.15 -6.82 -11.64
N ARG A 72 -14.23 -7.89 -10.82
CA ARG A 72 -13.73 -9.23 -11.18
C ARG A 72 -14.28 -9.81 -12.49
N ALA A 73 -15.52 -9.48 -12.87
CA ALA A 73 -16.14 -9.93 -14.12
C ALA A 73 -15.70 -9.12 -15.34
N ASN A 74 -15.21 -7.90 -15.14
CA ASN A 74 -14.73 -6.99 -16.19
C ASN A 74 -13.63 -6.08 -15.59
N PRO A 75 -12.40 -6.59 -15.42
CA PRO A 75 -11.31 -5.86 -14.81
C PRO A 75 -10.99 -4.56 -15.55
N LYS A 76 -10.81 -3.48 -14.79
CA LYS A 76 -10.40 -2.16 -15.28
C LYS A 76 -9.00 -1.81 -14.85
N THR A 77 -8.50 -2.49 -13.84
CA THR A 77 -7.20 -2.29 -13.23
C THR A 77 -6.20 -3.31 -13.78
N ASP A 78 -5.00 -2.86 -14.10
CA ASP A 78 -3.89 -3.74 -14.52
C ASP A 78 -3.03 -4.15 -13.34
N VAL A 79 -2.63 -3.17 -12.53
CA VAL A 79 -1.73 -3.35 -11.39
C VAL A 79 -2.31 -2.72 -10.14
N TRP A 80 -2.22 -3.43 -9.05
CA TRP A 80 -2.40 -2.88 -7.72
C TRP A 80 -1.03 -2.67 -7.08
N PHE A 81 -0.64 -1.40 -6.90
CA PHE A 81 0.67 -0.99 -6.42
C PHE A 81 0.60 -0.47 -4.99
N GLY A 82 1.35 -1.10 -4.10
CA GLY A 82 1.48 -0.69 -2.70
C GLY A 82 0.30 -1.04 -1.81
N GLY A 83 0.34 -0.53 -0.59
CA GLY A 83 -0.55 -0.93 0.48
C GLY A 83 -0.08 -2.22 1.17
N THR A 84 -0.70 -2.58 2.29
CA THR A 84 -0.30 -3.74 3.10
C THR A 84 -0.50 -5.06 2.38
N GLY A 85 0.38 -6.03 2.62
CA GLY A 85 0.38 -7.32 1.95
C GLY A 85 -0.77 -8.25 2.32
N ASP A 86 -1.35 -8.09 3.52
CA ASP A 86 -2.49 -8.92 3.96
C ASP A 86 -3.67 -8.89 2.96
N PRO A 87 -4.17 -7.73 2.50
CA PRO A 87 -5.19 -7.68 1.45
C PRO A 87 -4.74 -8.24 0.10
N HIS A 88 -3.44 -8.16 -0.24
CA HIS A 88 -2.92 -8.81 -1.45
C HIS A 88 -2.96 -10.34 -1.33
N LEU A 89 -2.65 -10.91 -0.14
CA LEU A 89 -2.83 -12.34 0.13
C LEU A 89 -4.30 -12.73 0.03
N ALA A 90 -5.20 -11.94 0.61
CA ALA A 90 -6.63 -12.16 0.50
C ALA A 90 -7.14 -12.09 -0.95
N ALA A 91 -6.61 -11.17 -1.77
CA ALA A 91 -6.92 -11.10 -3.19
C ALA A 91 -6.42 -12.32 -3.97
N ALA A 92 -5.21 -12.81 -3.64
CA ALA A 92 -4.65 -14.01 -4.22
C ALA A 92 -5.52 -15.25 -3.94
N GLN A 93 -5.98 -15.43 -2.70
CA GLN A 93 -6.88 -16.53 -2.31
C GLN A 93 -8.25 -16.47 -2.98
N GLN A 94 -8.73 -15.26 -3.29
CA GLN A 94 -10.01 -15.05 -3.99
C GLN A 94 -9.86 -15.09 -5.52
N ASP A 95 -8.68 -15.46 -6.03
CA ASP A 95 -8.37 -15.52 -7.46
C ASP A 95 -8.58 -14.18 -8.20
N LEU A 96 -8.29 -13.06 -7.51
CA LEU A 96 -8.41 -11.70 -8.05
C LEU A 96 -7.11 -11.19 -8.69
N THR A 97 -5.99 -11.85 -8.42
CA THR A 97 -4.67 -11.52 -8.96
C THR A 97 -4.09 -12.72 -9.70
N GLN A 98 -3.23 -12.47 -10.68
CA GLN A 98 -2.61 -13.55 -11.46
C GLN A 98 -1.18 -13.82 -10.99
N PRO A 99 -0.68 -15.06 -11.14
CA PRO A 99 0.70 -15.37 -10.80
C PRO A 99 1.67 -14.72 -11.80
N TYR A 100 2.77 -14.20 -11.27
CA TYR A 100 3.89 -13.70 -12.06
C TYR A 100 5.19 -13.85 -11.28
N VAL A 101 6.17 -14.50 -11.86
CA VAL A 101 7.52 -14.70 -11.28
C VAL A 101 8.48 -13.73 -11.96
N SER A 102 8.90 -12.70 -11.22
CA SER A 102 9.89 -11.75 -11.69
C SER A 102 11.29 -12.37 -11.74
N PRO A 103 12.07 -12.16 -12.82
CA PRO A 103 13.50 -12.51 -12.84
C PRO A 103 14.32 -11.77 -11.78
N SER A 104 13.80 -10.63 -11.26
CA SER A 104 14.43 -9.84 -10.19
C SER A 104 14.13 -10.35 -8.77
N LEU A 105 13.31 -11.41 -8.62
CA LEU A 105 12.84 -11.88 -7.31
C LEU A 105 14.00 -12.22 -6.34
N ASN A 106 15.09 -12.80 -6.83
CA ASN A 106 16.26 -13.15 -6.05
C ASN A 106 17.08 -11.95 -5.57
N GLN A 107 16.84 -10.75 -6.10
CA GLN A 107 17.48 -9.49 -5.67
C GLN A 107 16.78 -8.88 -4.45
N LEU A 108 15.58 -9.37 -4.11
CA LEU A 108 14.77 -8.82 -3.04
C LEU A 108 15.16 -9.39 -1.68
N HIS A 109 14.79 -8.66 -0.62
CA HIS A 109 14.92 -9.16 0.75
C HIS A 109 14.07 -10.41 1.01
N PRO A 110 14.48 -11.30 1.94
CA PRO A 110 13.74 -12.54 2.23
C PRO A 110 12.27 -12.32 2.61
N TRP A 111 11.92 -11.22 3.29
CA TRP A 111 10.54 -10.91 3.64
C TRP A 111 9.68 -10.61 2.40
N ALA A 112 10.24 -9.96 1.36
CA ALA A 112 9.54 -9.70 0.10
C ALA A 112 9.34 -10.99 -0.71
N GLN A 113 10.33 -11.88 -0.69
CA GLN A 113 10.22 -13.21 -1.30
C GLN A 113 9.20 -14.09 -0.58
N ARG A 114 9.09 -14.00 0.77
CA ARG A 114 8.03 -14.69 1.52
C ARG A 114 6.63 -14.24 1.12
N GLN A 115 6.40 -12.95 0.93
CA GLN A 115 5.11 -12.43 0.41
C GLN A 115 4.77 -13.08 -0.93
N HIS A 116 5.76 -13.18 -1.83
CA HIS A 116 5.59 -13.82 -3.13
C HIS A 116 5.25 -15.32 -2.99
N ALA A 117 5.97 -16.05 -2.13
CA ALA A 117 5.72 -17.48 -1.91
C ALA A 117 4.34 -17.73 -1.27
N GLN A 118 3.97 -16.98 -0.22
CA GLN A 118 2.69 -17.10 0.48
C GLN A 118 1.49 -16.78 -0.42
N SER A 119 1.65 -15.89 -1.39
CA SER A 119 0.62 -15.55 -2.38
C SER A 119 0.60 -16.50 -3.59
N GLN A 120 1.43 -17.54 -3.61
CA GLN A 120 1.59 -18.41 -4.79
C GLN A 120 1.96 -17.60 -6.05
N ALA A 121 2.97 -16.75 -5.93
CA ALA A 121 3.45 -15.84 -6.98
C ALA A 121 2.45 -14.76 -7.44
N ARG A 122 1.37 -14.50 -6.70
CA ARG A 122 0.31 -13.55 -7.07
C ARG A 122 0.50 -12.15 -6.49
N SER A 123 1.52 -11.96 -5.66
CA SER A 123 1.99 -10.66 -5.16
C SER A 123 3.47 -10.73 -4.85
N VAL A 124 4.12 -9.57 -4.70
CA VAL A 124 5.50 -9.46 -4.25
C VAL A 124 5.63 -8.31 -3.26
N GLY A 125 6.54 -8.44 -2.30
CA GLY A 125 6.85 -7.35 -1.37
C GLY A 125 7.62 -6.22 -2.05
N LEU A 126 7.18 -5.00 -1.82
CA LEU A 126 7.80 -3.77 -2.33
C LEU A 126 8.61 -3.03 -1.26
N TYR A 127 8.10 -3.01 -0.04
CA TYR A 127 8.70 -2.31 1.09
C TYR A 127 8.27 -2.92 2.41
N LEU A 128 8.99 -2.57 3.49
CA LEU A 128 8.63 -2.95 4.86
C LEU A 128 8.51 -1.69 5.72
N GLY A 129 7.44 -1.61 6.51
CA GLY A 129 7.15 -0.49 7.39
C GLY A 129 6.68 -0.92 8.78
N PRO A 130 7.45 -0.66 9.85
CA PRO A 130 7.00 -0.94 11.22
C PRO A 130 5.82 -0.07 11.62
N LEU A 131 4.86 -0.67 12.35
CA LEU A 131 3.77 0.04 12.97
C LEU A 131 4.25 0.75 14.24
N GLY A 132 3.62 1.88 14.60
CA GLY A 132 3.95 2.60 15.82
C GLY A 132 2.94 3.67 16.20
N ILE A 133 3.35 4.48 17.12
CA ILE A 133 2.56 5.57 17.68
C ILE A 133 3.21 6.89 17.34
N PHE A 134 2.44 7.81 16.76
CA PHE A 134 2.82 9.18 16.48
C PHE A 134 2.31 10.11 17.57
N TYR A 135 3.04 11.19 17.82
CA TYR A 135 2.56 12.26 18.67
C TYR A 135 3.10 13.62 18.25
N ASN A 136 2.31 14.66 18.47
CA ASN A 136 2.71 16.03 18.22
C ASN A 136 3.37 16.59 19.48
N THR A 137 4.64 16.97 19.42
CA THR A 137 5.43 17.41 20.58
C THR A 137 4.93 18.72 21.17
N GLU A 138 4.44 19.65 20.35
CA GLU A 138 3.90 20.94 20.81
C GLU A 138 2.52 20.77 21.47
N VAL A 139 1.67 19.92 20.88
CA VAL A 139 0.36 19.61 21.49
C VAL A 139 0.54 18.93 22.84
N LEU A 140 1.45 17.94 22.94
CA LEU A 140 1.74 17.28 24.22
C LEU A 140 2.25 18.30 25.26
N ALA A 141 3.22 19.15 24.88
CA ALA A 141 3.76 20.17 25.77
C ALA A 141 2.67 21.16 26.24
N LYS A 142 1.87 21.71 25.31
CA LYS A 142 0.78 22.66 25.61
C LYS A 142 -0.28 22.08 26.54
N ARG A 143 -0.63 20.81 26.33
CA ARG A 143 -1.68 20.12 27.11
C ARG A 143 -1.12 19.38 28.34
N LYS A 144 0.19 19.43 28.56
CA LYS A 144 0.91 18.72 29.62
C LYS A 144 0.67 17.20 29.58
N LEU A 145 0.56 16.64 28.38
CA LEU A 145 0.39 15.21 28.17
C LEU A 145 1.75 14.51 28.13
N PRO A 146 1.93 13.34 28.74
CA PRO A 146 3.17 12.58 28.63
C PRO A 146 3.33 12.01 27.21
N ALA A 147 4.58 11.79 26.76
CA ALA A 147 4.83 11.07 25.51
C ALA A 147 4.58 9.55 25.73
N PRO A 148 3.90 8.85 24.80
CA PRO A 148 3.66 7.41 24.93
C PRO A 148 4.96 6.62 24.69
N ARG A 149 5.07 5.42 25.32
CA ARG A 149 6.18 4.48 25.15
C ARG A 149 5.72 3.05 24.86
N SER A 150 4.44 2.79 25.07
CA SER A 150 3.84 1.46 25.04
C SER A 150 2.43 1.51 24.47
N TRP A 151 1.89 0.35 24.09
CA TRP A 151 0.47 0.25 23.74
C TRP A 151 -0.41 0.60 24.94
N GLU A 152 -0.05 0.14 26.14
CA GLU A 152 -0.82 0.39 27.36
C GLU A 152 -0.90 1.90 27.70
N ASP A 153 0.13 2.69 27.37
CA ASP A 153 0.09 4.14 27.58
C ASP A 153 -1.07 4.83 26.86
N LEU A 154 -1.53 4.27 25.72
CA LEU A 154 -2.66 4.85 24.98
C LEU A 154 -3.99 4.76 25.72
N LEU A 155 -4.06 4.00 26.80
CA LEU A 155 -5.24 3.87 27.66
C LEU A 155 -5.32 4.92 28.77
N ARG A 156 -4.32 5.80 28.88
CA ARG A 156 -4.30 6.87 29.90
C ARG A 156 -5.53 7.77 29.74
N PRO A 157 -6.23 8.10 30.82
CA PRO A 157 -7.42 8.96 30.78
C PRO A 157 -7.15 10.34 30.17
N GLU A 158 -5.92 10.84 30.32
CA GLU A 158 -5.48 12.13 29.78
C GLU A 158 -5.51 12.21 28.25
N TYR A 159 -5.52 11.06 27.58
CA TYR A 159 -5.63 10.98 26.13
C TYR A 159 -7.06 10.90 25.60
N LYS A 160 -8.06 11.08 26.46
CA LYS A 160 -9.47 11.01 26.02
C LYS A 160 -9.75 11.96 24.86
N GLY A 161 -10.21 11.40 23.73
CA GLY A 161 -10.50 12.15 22.51
C GLY A 161 -9.27 12.68 21.77
N GLU A 162 -8.05 12.22 22.09
CA GLU A 162 -6.80 12.74 21.55
C GLU A 162 -6.13 11.79 20.53
N ILE A 163 -6.66 10.60 20.36
CA ILE A 163 -6.03 9.57 19.53
C ILE A 163 -6.82 9.37 18.23
N GLN A 164 -6.10 9.22 17.12
CA GLN A 164 -6.68 8.78 15.86
C GLN A 164 -6.05 7.48 15.36
N MET A 165 -6.86 6.63 14.77
CA MET A 165 -6.46 5.48 13.98
C MET A 165 -7.41 5.39 12.79
N ALA A 166 -6.92 4.95 11.63
CA ALA A 166 -7.82 4.79 10.48
C ALA A 166 -8.85 3.66 10.71
N ASN A 167 -9.89 3.64 9.87
CA ASN A 167 -10.91 2.59 9.92
C ASN A 167 -10.31 1.26 9.38
N PRO A 168 -10.35 0.15 10.13
CA PRO A 168 -9.76 -1.13 9.72
C PRO A 168 -10.38 -1.76 8.47
N ALA A 169 -11.63 -1.45 8.16
CA ALA A 169 -12.28 -1.96 6.95
C ALA A 169 -11.70 -1.35 5.67
N SER A 170 -11.33 -0.06 5.71
CA SER A 170 -10.78 0.67 4.56
C SER A 170 -9.25 0.72 4.54
N SER A 171 -8.60 0.76 5.71
CA SER A 171 -7.15 0.97 5.85
C SER A 171 -6.41 -0.32 6.19
N GLY A 172 -5.38 -0.64 5.41
CA GLY A 172 -4.47 -1.73 5.73
C GLY A 172 -3.68 -1.46 7.02
N ALA A 173 -3.22 -0.23 7.25
CA ALA A 173 -2.49 0.13 8.47
C ALA A 173 -3.30 -0.14 9.74
N ALA A 174 -4.59 0.22 9.73
CA ALA A 174 -5.46 -0.04 10.87
C ALA A 174 -5.77 -1.54 11.05
N TYR A 175 -5.91 -2.29 9.95
CA TYR A 175 -6.03 -3.75 10.04
C TYR A 175 -4.75 -4.38 10.62
N THR A 176 -3.57 -3.94 10.15
CA THR A 176 -2.29 -4.38 10.73
C THR A 176 -2.20 -4.04 12.23
N ALA A 177 -2.77 -2.91 12.66
CA ALA A 177 -2.81 -2.55 14.08
C ALA A 177 -3.68 -3.54 14.89
N LEU A 178 -4.88 -3.90 14.41
CA LEU A 178 -5.71 -4.91 15.07
C LEU A 178 -4.97 -6.26 15.17
N ALA A 179 -4.44 -6.75 14.05
CA ALA A 179 -3.73 -8.01 14.01
C ALA A 179 -2.45 -7.99 14.87
N THR A 180 -1.75 -6.86 14.97
CA THR A 180 -0.61 -6.68 15.87
C THR A 180 -1.02 -6.81 17.32
N LEU A 181 -2.05 -6.09 17.75
CA LEU A 181 -2.53 -6.12 19.12
C LEU A 181 -3.02 -7.52 19.54
N ILE A 182 -3.73 -8.21 18.63
CA ILE A 182 -4.15 -9.60 18.84
C ILE A 182 -2.94 -10.52 19.05
N GLN A 183 -1.89 -10.36 18.26
CA GLN A 183 -0.67 -11.19 18.38
C GLN A 183 0.19 -10.84 19.61
N VAL A 184 0.21 -9.57 20.02
CA VAL A 184 0.98 -9.12 21.19
C VAL A 184 0.29 -9.50 22.51
N MET A 185 -1.02 -9.40 22.58
CA MET A 185 -1.77 -9.51 23.84
C MET A 185 -2.56 -10.82 23.99
N GLY A 186 -2.78 -11.54 22.86
CA GLY A 186 -3.82 -12.58 22.74
C GLY A 186 -5.18 -11.98 22.42
N GLU A 187 -6.03 -12.74 21.74
CA GLU A 187 -7.24 -12.21 21.10
C GLU A 187 -8.21 -11.56 22.10
N ASP A 188 -8.57 -12.27 23.18
CA ASP A 188 -9.56 -11.75 24.16
C ASP A 188 -9.08 -10.44 24.81
N LYS A 189 -7.82 -10.41 25.25
CA LYS A 189 -7.22 -9.21 25.86
C LYS A 189 -7.10 -8.06 24.87
N ALA A 190 -6.85 -8.36 23.60
CA ALA A 190 -6.77 -7.34 22.57
C ALA A 190 -8.14 -6.67 22.33
N TRP A 191 -9.22 -7.44 22.33
CA TRP A 191 -10.57 -6.86 22.19
C TRP A 191 -10.96 -6.02 23.40
N ASP A 192 -10.63 -6.44 24.63
CA ASP A 192 -10.84 -5.65 25.84
C ASP A 192 -9.99 -4.37 25.83
N TYR A 193 -8.73 -4.47 25.42
CA TYR A 193 -7.86 -3.32 25.19
C TYR A 193 -8.44 -2.34 24.18
N LEU A 194 -8.89 -2.82 23.01
CA LEU A 194 -9.48 -1.99 21.95
C LEU A 194 -10.77 -1.29 22.41
N ALA A 195 -11.59 -1.95 23.24
CA ALA A 195 -12.79 -1.33 23.81
C ALA A 195 -12.43 -0.19 24.78
N ARG A 196 -11.37 -0.35 25.58
CA ARG A 196 -10.83 0.71 26.44
C ARG A 196 -10.20 1.84 25.60
N LEU A 197 -9.39 1.49 24.60
CA LEU A 197 -8.75 2.45 23.70
C LEU A 197 -9.79 3.30 22.95
N HIS A 198 -10.93 2.71 22.58
CA HIS A 198 -12.01 3.41 21.87
C HIS A 198 -12.47 4.67 22.61
N ARG A 199 -12.47 4.68 23.93
CA ARG A 199 -12.83 5.85 24.77
C ARG A 199 -11.86 7.03 24.60
N ASN A 200 -10.63 6.76 24.15
CA ASN A 200 -9.60 7.77 23.90
C ASN A 200 -9.52 8.17 22.41
N MET A 201 -10.27 7.50 21.55
CA MET A 201 -10.27 7.81 20.13
C MET A 201 -11.13 9.03 19.83
N SER A 202 -10.64 9.93 18.96
CA SER A 202 -11.44 11.04 18.43
C SER A 202 -12.12 10.70 17.12
N SER A 203 -11.50 9.86 16.29
CA SER A 203 -12.07 9.46 15.00
C SER A 203 -11.37 8.26 14.35
N TYR A 204 -12.04 7.68 13.34
CA TYR A 204 -11.53 6.60 12.49
C TYR A 204 -11.64 7.00 11.01
N PRO A 205 -10.75 7.85 10.48
CA PRO A 205 -10.79 8.26 9.08
C PRO A 205 -10.52 7.08 8.13
N ARG A 206 -10.95 7.21 6.86
CA ARG A 206 -10.84 6.14 5.88
C ARG A 206 -9.40 5.87 5.44
N SER A 207 -8.61 6.92 5.25
CA SER A 207 -7.21 6.83 4.80
C SER A 207 -6.27 6.49 5.95
N GLY A 208 -5.32 5.56 5.73
CA GLY A 208 -4.29 5.18 6.71
C GLY A 208 -3.33 6.31 7.08
N GLU A 209 -3.16 7.32 6.21
CA GLU A 209 -2.29 8.46 6.44
C GLU A 209 -2.99 9.62 7.17
N ALA A 210 -4.31 9.70 7.09
CA ALA A 210 -5.05 10.83 7.64
C ALA A 210 -4.80 11.05 9.14
N PRO A 211 -4.71 10.01 10.00
CA PRO A 211 -4.36 10.18 11.40
C PRO A 211 -3.00 10.83 11.62
N VAL A 212 -1.98 10.40 10.85
CA VAL A 212 -0.63 10.95 10.95
C VAL A 212 -0.61 12.43 10.56
N LYS A 213 -1.31 12.79 9.46
CA LYS A 213 -1.43 14.18 9.01
C LYS A 213 -2.20 15.05 10.01
N ALA A 214 -3.22 14.50 10.68
CA ALA A 214 -3.95 15.20 11.73
C ALA A 214 -3.02 15.51 12.93
N VAL A 215 -2.18 14.54 13.34
CA VAL A 215 -1.18 14.76 14.38
C VAL A 215 -0.12 15.77 13.92
N SER A 216 0.38 15.70 12.69
CA SER A 216 1.34 16.68 12.15
C SER A 216 0.81 18.11 12.31
N ARG A 217 -0.47 18.36 11.99
CA ARG A 217 -1.11 19.66 12.06
C ARG A 217 -1.64 20.06 13.45
N GLY A 218 -1.49 19.18 14.44
CA GLY A 218 -1.98 19.42 15.80
C GLY A 218 -3.50 19.30 15.97
N GLU A 219 -4.20 18.68 15.02
CA GLU A 219 -5.64 18.38 15.06
C GLU A 219 -5.94 17.19 15.98
N ALA A 220 -4.96 16.32 16.23
CA ALA A 220 -4.96 15.26 17.22
C ALA A 220 -3.61 15.24 17.94
N ALA A 221 -3.57 14.75 19.18
CA ALA A 221 -2.30 14.64 19.90
C ALA A 221 -1.52 13.39 19.51
N LEU A 222 -2.21 12.28 19.24
CA LEU A 222 -1.62 10.98 18.96
C LEU A 222 -2.28 10.29 17.75
N ALA A 223 -1.51 9.41 17.09
CA ALA A 223 -2.05 8.52 16.06
C ALA A 223 -1.34 7.17 16.05
N ILE A 224 -2.04 6.15 15.53
CA ILE A 224 -1.47 4.83 15.22
C ILE A 224 -1.27 4.75 13.71
N GLY A 225 -0.05 4.40 13.26
CA GLY A 225 0.30 4.29 11.84
C GLY A 225 1.70 3.74 11.61
N PHE A 226 2.18 3.73 10.36
CA PHE A 226 3.53 3.23 10.03
C PHE A 226 4.57 4.32 10.25
N VAL A 227 5.57 4.05 11.10
CA VAL A 227 6.56 5.05 11.56
C VAL A 227 7.40 5.67 10.46
N ALA A 228 7.49 5.01 9.31
CA ALA A 228 8.19 5.50 8.13
C ALA A 228 7.62 6.83 7.55
N LEU A 229 6.45 7.28 8.01
CA LEU A 229 5.86 8.56 7.62
C LEU A 229 6.44 9.74 8.42
N ALA A 230 6.90 9.52 9.67
CA ALA A 230 7.36 10.59 10.55
C ALA A 230 8.51 11.43 9.96
N PRO A 231 9.56 10.84 9.36
CA PRO A 231 10.65 11.64 8.79
C PRO A 231 10.18 12.58 7.67
N GLY A 232 9.19 12.17 6.88
CA GLY A 232 8.62 12.99 5.81
C GLY A 232 7.85 14.20 6.33
N GLU A 233 7.09 14.04 7.40
CA GLU A 233 6.36 15.11 8.07
C GLU A 233 7.34 16.07 8.78
N LYS A 234 8.35 15.53 9.48
CA LYS A 234 9.43 16.33 10.11
C LYS A 234 10.19 17.19 9.09
N ALA A 235 10.48 16.65 7.91
CA ALA A 235 11.16 17.39 6.84
C ALA A 235 10.33 18.56 6.31
N GLN A 236 9.02 18.58 6.56
CA GLN A 236 8.13 19.70 6.25
C GLN A 236 7.98 20.69 7.41
N GLY A 237 8.70 20.47 8.52
CA GLY A 237 8.69 21.36 9.68
C GLY A 237 7.62 21.04 10.71
N PHE A 238 6.88 19.93 10.58
CA PHE A 238 5.88 19.56 11.57
C PHE A 238 6.51 19.02 12.86
N PRO A 239 5.99 19.41 14.04
CA PRO A 239 6.50 18.97 15.34
C PRO A 239 5.97 17.59 15.73
N ILE A 240 6.29 16.58 14.91
CA ILE A 240 5.82 15.21 15.08
C ILE A 240 6.97 14.26 15.41
N GLU A 241 6.73 13.32 16.31
CA GLU A 241 7.58 12.19 16.62
C GLU A 241 6.83 10.87 16.41
N ALA A 242 7.60 9.80 16.21
CA ALA A 242 7.05 8.45 16.18
C ALA A 242 7.91 7.51 17.02
N ILE A 243 7.23 6.59 17.71
CA ILE A 243 7.88 5.52 18.48
C ILE A 243 7.32 4.16 18.09
N THR A 244 8.10 3.14 18.35
CA THR A 244 7.61 1.75 18.33
C THR A 244 7.40 1.30 19.78
N PRO A 245 6.22 0.72 20.12
CA PRO A 245 5.86 0.35 21.49
C PRO A 245 6.82 -0.70 22.10
N SER A 246 7.09 -0.55 23.40
CA SER A 246 8.05 -1.39 24.14
C SER A 246 7.65 -2.86 24.23
N GLU A 247 6.36 -3.17 24.16
CA GLU A 247 5.83 -4.54 24.14
C GLU A 247 6.22 -5.28 22.84
N GLY A 248 6.49 -4.53 21.79
CA GLY A 248 6.73 -5.00 20.44
C GLY A 248 5.63 -4.57 19.49
N THR A 249 5.92 -4.66 18.20
CA THR A 249 5.00 -4.22 17.15
C THR A 249 5.11 -5.07 15.91
N GLY A 250 4.05 -5.09 15.09
CA GLY A 250 4.06 -5.64 13.75
C GLY A 250 4.67 -4.69 12.73
N ALA A 251 4.83 -5.21 11.54
CA ALA A 251 5.21 -4.40 10.38
C ALA A 251 4.37 -4.79 9.18
N GLU A 252 4.08 -3.84 8.29
CA GLU A 252 3.56 -4.18 6.98
C GLU A 252 4.69 -4.70 6.09
N ILE A 253 4.35 -5.63 5.20
CA ILE A 253 5.05 -5.84 3.94
C ILE A 253 4.17 -5.18 2.89
N GLY A 254 4.54 -3.98 2.44
CA GLY A 254 3.81 -3.36 1.32
C GLY A 254 3.99 -4.21 0.06
N ALA A 255 2.93 -4.41 -0.71
CA ALA A 255 2.96 -5.38 -1.80
C ALA A 255 2.49 -4.81 -3.15
N MET A 256 2.74 -5.56 -4.22
CA MET A 256 2.25 -5.29 -5.56
C MET A 256 1.70 -6.57 -6.18
N SER A 257 0.63 -6.43 -6.97
CA SER A 257 -0.01 -7.54 -7.70
C SER A 257 -0.42 -7.12 -9.10
N ILE A 258 -0.37 -8.05 -10.05
CA ILE A 258 -1.04 -7.89 -11.35
C ILE A 258 -2.47 -8.44 -11.18
N VAL A 259 -3.47 -7.66 -11.59
CA VAL A 259 -4.87 -8.06 -11.49
C VAL A 259 -5.16 -9.17 -12.50
N LYS A 260 -5.95 -10.17 -12.10
CA LYS A 260 -6.37 -11.23 -13.02
C LYS A 260 -7.28 -10.68 -14.10
N GLY A 261 -6.95 -10.98 -15.36
CA GLY A 261 -7.68 -10.41 -16.50
C GLY A 261 -7.34 -8.94 -16.78
N ALA A 262 -6.18 -8.45 -16.32
CA ALA A 262 -5.67 -7.11 -16.59
C ALA A 262 -5.85 -6.72 -18.06
N PRO A 263 -6.44 -5.54 -18.38
CA PRO A 263 -6.65 -5.09 -19.76
C PRO A 263 -5.36 -4.95 -20.57
N HIS A 264 -4.23 -4.63 -19.91
CA HIS A 264 -2.94 -4.38 -20.54
C HIS A 264 -1.82 -5.24 -19.91
N PRO A 265 -1.84 -6.59 -20.08
CA PRO A 265 -0.99 -7.50 -19.32
C PRO A 265 0.52 -7.30 -19.60
N ASP A 266 0.91 -6.94 -20.81
CA ASP A 266 2.33 -6.70 -21.14
C ASP A 266 2.84 -5.40 -20.51
N ALA A 267 2.02 -4.33 -20.51
CA ALA A 267 2.34 -3.09 -19.81
C ALA A 267 2.42 -3.30 -18.29
N ALA A 268 1.54 -4.14 -17.74
CA ALA A 268 1.57 -4.51 -16.32
C ALA A 268 2.87 -5.21 -15.93
N ARG A 269 3.39 -6.14 -16.76
CA ARG A 269 4.69 -6.81 -16.53
C ARG A 269 5.85 -5.82 -16.59
N VAL A 270 5.86 -4.92 -17.58
CA VAL A 270 6.90 -3.87 -17.68
C VAL A 270 6.91 -2.99 -16.45
N PHE A 271 5.72 -2.58 -15.96
CA PHE A 271 5.61 -1.80 -14.72
C PHE A 271 6.08 -2.59 -13.51
N TYR A 272 5.71 -3.86 -13.42
CA TYR A 272 6.08 -4.73 -12.30
C TYR A 272 7.61 -4.86 -12.18
N GLU A 273 8.32 -5.11 -13.29
CA GLU A 273 9.78 -5.19 -13.30
C GLU A 273 10.42 -3.85 -12.96
N TRP A 274 9.93 -2.75 -13.54
CA TRP A 274 10.42 -1.43 -13.22
C TRP A 274 10.28 -1.10 -11.73
N ALA A 275 9.14 -1.40 -11.14
CA ALA A 275 8.86 -1.11 -9.72
C ALA A 275 9.78 -1.87 -8.75
N LEU A 276 10.37 -2.99 -9.17
CA LEU A 276 11.32 -3.78 -8.39
C LEU A 276 12.78 -3.31 -8.55
N THR A 277 13.05 -2.37 -9.46
CA THR A 277 14.40 -1.83 -9.63
C THR A 277 14.82 -0.93 -8.45
N PRO A 278 16.13 -0.87 -8.11
CA PRO A 278 16.63 0.06 -7.10
C PRO A 278 16.26 1.50 -7.37
N GLN A 279 16.29 1.93 -8.63
CA GLN A 279 15.96 3.29 -9.06
C GLN A 279 14.49 3.64 -8.80
N ALA A 280 13.57 2.74 -9.14
CA ALA A 280 12.15 2.96 -8.90
C ALA A 280 11.82 3.00 -7.40
N GLN A 281 12.49 2.18 -6.59
CA GLN A 281 12.26 2.14 -5.15
C GLN A 281 12.78 3.38 -4.41
N GLN A 282 13.78 4.08 -4.97
CA GLN A 282 14.23 5.38 -4.44
C GLN A 282 13.17 6.49 -4.59
N PHE A 283 12.19 6.35 -5.49
CA PHE A 283 11.11 7.33 -5.60
C PHE A 283 10.25 7.42 -4.34
N ALA A 284 10.22 6.38 -3.50
CA ALA A 284 9.61 6.47 -2.19
C ALA A 284 10.24 7.59 -1.35
N PHE A 285 11.57 7.66 -1.33
CA PHE A 285 12.30 8.69 -0.56
C PHE A 285 12.08 10.10 -1.13
N ALA A 286 12.07 10.23 -2.46
CA ALA A 286 11.74 11.49 -3.13
C ALA A 286 10.29 11.93 -2.81
N ALA A 287 9.38 10.99 -2.63
CA ALA A 287 8.01 11.20 -2.20
C ALA A 287 7.85 11.27 -0.67
N ARG A 288 8.94 11.37 0.08
CA ARG A 288 8.98 11.45 1.56
C ARG A 288 8.45 10.20 2.27
N GLY A 289 8.40 9.06 1.59
CA GLY A 289 8.13 7.75 2.18
C GLY A 289 9.44 7.03 2.52
N PHE A 290 9.68 6.76 3.80
CA PHE A 290 10.95 6.18 4.28
C PHE A 290 10.79 4.73 4.74
N GLN A 291 10.01 3.94 4.00
CA GLN A 291 9.92 2.50 4.20
C GLN A 291 11.22 1.82 3.77
N VAL A 292 11.52 0.64 4.34
CA VAL A 292 12.64 -0.20 3.92
C VAL A 292 12.36 -0.77 2.54
N PRO A 293 13.14 -0.45 1.50
CA PRO A 293 12.90 -0.96 0.14
C PRO A 293 13.13 -2.46 0.05
N SER A 294 12.41 -3.14 -0.85
CA SER A 294 12.53 -4.60 -1.01
C SER A 294 13.78 -5.03 -1.77
N ASN A 295 14.26 -4.24 -2.72
CA ASN A 295 15.46 -4.57 -3.46
C ASN A 295 16.72 -4.24 -2.63
N ARG A 296 17.56 -5.25 -2.39
CA ARG A 296 18.76 -5.16 -1.55
C ARG A 296 19.81 -4.18 -2.06
N SER A 297 19.78 -3.86 -3.35
CA SER A 297 20.70 -2.92 -3.99
C SER A 297 20.19 -1.47 -3.99
N THR A 298 19.00 -1.21 -3.42
CA THR A 298 18.51 0.16 -3.30
C THR A 298 19.34 0.91 -2.26
N PRO A 299 19.97 2.05 -2.64
CA PRO A 299 20.66 2.90 -1.66
C PRO A 299 19.72 3.32 -0.54
N THR A 300 20.14 3.12 0.70
CA THR A 300 19.30 3.41 1.88
C THR A 300 19.43 4.88 2.27
N ASP A 301 18.31 5.55 2.51
CA ASP A 301 18.27 6.89 3.11
C ASP A 301 18.47 6.77 4.63
N PRO A 302 19.28 7.64 5.28
CA PRO A 302 19.48 7.60 6.74
C PRO A 302 18.21 7.76 7.58
N ARG A 303 17.13 8.26 6.99
CA ARG A 303 15.82 8.44 7.63
C ARG A 303 14.98 7.17 7.66
N VAL A 304 15.37 6.14 6.92
CA VAL A 304 14.70 4.83 6.94
C VAL A 304 14.91 4.19 8.32
N PRO A 305 13.83 3.72 8.99
CA PRO A 305 13.94 3.06 10.28
C PRO A 305 14.87 1.85 10.25
N ASP A 306 15.82 1.78 11.17
CA ASP A 306 16.66 0.57 11.36
C ASP A 306 15.83 -0.50 12.07
N VAL A 307 15.25 -1.40 11.29
CA VAL A 307 14.37 -2.47 11.80
C VAL A 307 15.07 -3.44 12.76
N ARG A 308 16.41 -3.48 12.77
CA ARG A 308 17.19 -4.31 13.72
C ARG A 308 17.13 -3.76 15.15
N LYS A 309 16.81 -2.47 15.31
CA LYS A 309 16.65 -1.78 16.60
C LYS A 309 15.21 -1.79 17.10
N ILE A 310 14.28 -2.31 16.30
CA ILE A 310 12.84 -2.34 16.61
C ILE A 310 12.48 -3.74 17.09
N LYS A 311 11.74 -3.82 18.21
CA LYS A 311 11.18 -5.08 18.69
C LYS A 311 10.01 -5.51 17.81
N LEU A 312 10.32 -6.06 16.62
CA LEU A 312 9.30 -6.63 15.74
C LEU A 312 8.83 -7.98 16.27
N ILE A 313 7.53 -8.19 16.29
CA ILE A 313 6.93 -9.52 16.52
C ILE A 313 7.13 -10.41 15.28
N GLN A 314 7.02 -11.72 15.47
CA GLN A 314 6.90 -12.66 14.36
C GLN A 314 5.47 -12.60 13.81
N TYR A 315 5.18 -11.53 13.04
CA TYR A 315 3.83 -11.31 12.49
C TYR A 315 3.44 -12.46 11.54
N ASP A 316 2.32 -13.11 11.83
CA ASP A 316 1.81 -14.23 11.03
C ASP A 316 1.02 -13.73 9.80
N TYR A 317 1.76 -13.33 8.76
CA TYR A 317 1.17 -12.90 7.50
C TYR A 317 0.32 -13.99 6.83
N ALA A 318 0.64 -15.27 7.03
CA ALA A 318 -0.09 -16.37 6.42
C ALA A 318 -1.49 -16.50 7.04
N HIS A 319 -1.62 -16.34 8.35
CA HIS A 319 -2.90 -16.38 9.05
C HIS A 319 -3.70 -15.10 8.83
N TYR A 320 -3.14 -13.94 9.16
CA TYR A 320 -3.85 -12.65 9.10
C TYR A 320 -4.06 -12.14 7.66
N GLY A 321 -3.35 -12.68 6.67
CA GLY A 321 -3.59 -12.46 5.25
C GLY A 321 -4.72 -13.31 4.66
N GLN A 322 -5.32 -14.24 5.43
CA GLN A 322 -6.46 -15.02 4.95
C GLN A 322 -7.71 -14.14 4.81
N ALA A 323 -8.41 -14.29 3.67
CA ALA A 323 -9.61 -13.51 3.39
C ALA A 323 -10.74 -13.74 4.43
N SER A 324 -10.86 -14.97 4.94
CA SER A 324 -11.82 -15.32 6.01
C SER A 324 -11.47 -14.65 7.32
N GLU A 325 -10.19 -14.70 7.72
CA GLU A 325 -9.71 -14.13 8.96
C GLU A 325 -9.80 -12.59 8.95
N ARG A 326 -9.40 -11.97 7.84
CA ARG A 326 -9.58 -10.54 7.65
C ARG A 326 -11.04 -10.11 7.81
N ARG A 327 -11.99 -10.83 7.20
CA ARG A 327 -13.42 -10.54 7.36
C ARG A 327 -13.89 -10.70 8.80
N ARG A 328 -13.44 -11.77 9.48
CA ARG A 328 -13.78 -12.06 10.88
C ARG A 328 -13.32 -10.93 11.80
N ILE A 329 -12.06 -10.53 11.71
CA ILE A 329 -11.47 -9.47 12.56
C ILE A 329 -12.17 -8.12 12.31
N ILE A 330 -12.37 -7.75 11.04
CA ILE A 330 -13.06 -6.49 10.71
C ILE A 330 -14.49 -6.50 11.25
N LYS A 331 -15.23 -7.60 11.03
CA LYS A 331 -16.59 -7.73 11.56
C LYS A 331 -16.63 -7.68 13.08
N THR A 332 -15.70 -8.34 13.77
CA THR A 332 -15.61 -8.29 15.22
C THR A 332 -15.36 -6.87 15.73
N TRP A 333 -14.48 -6.12 15.04
CA TRP A 333 -14.25 -4.71 15.38
C TRP A 333 -15.49 -3.85 15.15
N GLU A 334 -16.22 -4.03 14.06
CA GLU A 334 -17.46 -3.32 13.77
C GLU A 334 -18.54 -3.61 14.83
N ASP A 335 -18.71 -4.88 15.17
CA ASP A 335 -19.75 -5.32 16.12
C ASP A 335 -19.44 -4.95 17.59
N ARG A 336 -18.16 -5.05 18.00
CA ARG A 336 -17.78 -4.93 19.40
C ARG A 336 -17.20 -3.57 19.79
N ILE A 337 -16.64 -2.83 18.84
CA ILE A 337 -15.85 -1.62 19.14
C ILE A 337 -16.50 -0.37 18.55
N ARG A 338 -16.75 -0.37 17.24
CA ARG A 338 -17.16 0.83 16.50
C ARG A 338 -18.44 1.49 17.03
N GLY A 339 -19.36 0.70 17.56
CA GLY A 339 -20.66 1.17 18.09
C GLY A 339 -20.64 1.57 19.55
N LEU A 340 -19.51 1.45 20.25
CA LEU A 340 -19.38 1.84 21.64
C LEU A 340 -19.41 3.38 21.79
N PRO A 341 -19.86 3.92 22.93
CA PRO A 341 -19.71 5.33 23.23
C PRO A 341 -18.23 5.68 23.47
N GLN A 342 -17.81 6.84 22.93
CA GLN A 342 -16.47 7.43 23.11
C GLN A 342 -16.39 8.27 24.39
#